data_e99a72196e559f53f9c3b114c396c48a
#
_entry.id   e99a72196e559f53f9c3b114c396c48a
#
_cell.length_a   1.000
_cell.length_b   1.000
_cell.length_c   1.000
_cell.angle_alpha   90.00
_cell.angle_beta   90.00
_cell.angle_gamma   90.00
#
_symmetry.space_group_name_H-M   'P 1'
#
loop_
_entity.id
_entity.type
_entity.pdbx_description
1 polymer ?
#
loop_
_entity_poly.entity_id
_entity_poly.type
_entity_poly.pdbx_seq_one_letter_code
_entity_poly.pdbx_strand_id
1 'polypeptide(L)'
;MIRRDACRATLSASPVGGPETPALLLIFLALSVVLCASPVFAGDRYSLIVTGASGGDTYAQKYTAWRTAMTTVLREKFHYPPDHVVVLAETEGDGVQVATRENVQRALGDFRKRLTKDDQLLVLLIGHGTSLDGDEAKFNLVGPDLTASEWAELVKPIPGRVVFVNTTSASFPFLRKLAGRGRVVLTATDSSAQQFETVFPEYFVKAFDAQGADVDKSGRVSLWEAFSFASAGVRAWFEQKGTLPTERALLDDTGAGIGREVQNPSSTDGAVARVTYIEPDAPLALPADAAQAALVRRRAELESQLEELKARKEQMPPDQYDAELEKLLVEIARIGAQLRTKS
;
A
#
# COMPACT_ATOMS: atom_id res chain seq x y z
N MET A 1 17.51 -93.66 1.83
CA MET A 1 16.61 -94.57 2.53
C MET A 1 15.25 -93.89 2.55
N ILE A 2 14.36 -94.25 1.64
CA ILE A 2 12.97 -94.68 1.85
C ILE A 2 12.03 -93.54 2.36
N ARG A 3 10.94 -93.17 1.83
CA ARG A 3 9.90 -93.50 0.80
C ARG A 3 8.96 -92.27 0.88
N ARG A 4 8.46 -91.76 -0.21
CA ARG A 4 7.09 -91.95 -0.77
C ARG A 4 5.98 -91.84 0.26
N ASP A 5 4.99 -90.94 0.12
CA ASP A 5 3.82 -91.19 -0.75
C ASP A 5 3.03 -89.91 -0.95
N ALA A 6 2.39 -89.89 -2.11
CA ALA A 6 1.49 -88.90 -2.62
C ALA A 6 0.04 -89.08 -2.03
N CYS A 7 -0.71 -87.98 -1.98
CA CYS A 7 -2.14 -88.06 -2.22
C CYS A 7 -2.69 -86.78 -2.82
N ARG A 8 -3.39 -86.95 -3.91
CA ARG A 8 -4.21 -86.01 -4.68
C ARG A 8 -5.51 -85.69 -3.88
N ALA A 9 -5.95 -84.42 -4.03
CA ALA A 9 -7.40 -84.12 -4.23
C ALA A 9 -7.50 -82.60 -4.63
N THR A 10 -7.79 -82.37 -5.86
CA THR A 10 -9.01 -81.76 -6.50
C THR A 10 -9.46 -80.42 -6.06
N LEU A 11 -9.33 -79.50 -7.01
CA LEU A 11 -10.13 -78.35 -7.44
C LEU A 11 -11.34 -77.94 -6.59
N SER A 12 -11.39 -76.71 -6.21
CA SER A 12 -12.54 -75.86 -6.55
C SER A 12 -12.10 -74.42 -6.69
N ALA A 13 -12.31 -73.87 -7.88
CA ALA A 13 -12.18 -72.45 -8.19
C ALA A 13 -13.46 -71.75 -7.68
N SER A 14 -13.26 -70.56 -7.09
CA SER A 14 -14.31 -69.55 -7.07
C SER A 14 -13.63 -68.16 -7.16
N PRO A 15 -14.07 -67.31 -8.06
CA PRO A 15 -13.50 -66.00 -8.25
C PRO A 15 -14.23 -65.01 -7.35
N VAL A 16 -13.48 -64.26 -6.56
CA VAL A 16 -14.00 -63.01 -5.99
C VAL A 16 -13.10 -61.88 -6.46
N GLY A 17 -13.43 -61.37 -7.62
CA GLY A 17 -13.02 -60.05 -8.04
C GLY A 17 -13.89 -59.03 -7.30
N GLY A 18 -13.33 -58.35 -6.33
CA GLY A 18 -13.89 -57.13 -5.82
C GLY A 18 -13.12 -55.96 -6.47
N PRO A 19 -13.80 -54.96 -7.04
CA PRO A 19 -13.13 -53.78 -7.48
C PRO A 19 -12.79 -52.91 -6.26
N GLU A 20 -11.56 -53.00 -5.78
CA GLU A 20 -11.07 -52.04 -4.77
C GLU A 20 -10.85 -50.66 -5.43
N THR A 21 -11.89 -49.93 -5.40
CA THR A 21 -12.06 -48.56 -4.90
C THR A 21 -11.17 -47.47 -5.53
N PRO A 22 -11.70 -46.83 -6.57
CA PRO A 22 -11.24 -45.47 -6.94
C PRO A 22 -11.70 -44.41 -5.92
N ALA A 23 -12.50 -44.76 -4.91
CA ALA A 23 -13.03 -43.83 -3.93
C ALA A 23 -11.98 -43.22 -2.99
N LEU A 24 -10.93 -43.97 -2.58
CA LEU A 24 -9.87 -43.42 -1.74
C LEU A 24 -8.98 -42.46 -2.51
N LEU A 25 -8.75 -42.68 -3.80
CA LEU A 25 -7.93 -41.77 -4.64
C LEU A 25 -8.68 -40.48 -4.93
N LEU A 26 -10.01 -40.53 -5.08
CA LEU A 26 -10.84 -39.33 -5.25
C LEU A 26 -10.96 -38.49 -3.96
N ILE A 27 -10.96 -39.13 -2.79
CA ILE A 27 -10.95 -38.42 -1.51
C ILE A 27 -9.62 -37.73 -1.27
N PHE A 28 -8.49 -38.34 -1.63
CA PHE A 28 -7.16 -37.64 -1.55
C PHE A 28 -7.01 -36.55 -2.61
N LEU A 29 -7.60 -36.68 -3.79
CA LEU A 29 -7.59 -35.61 -4.81
C LEU A 29 -8.53 -34.46 -4.44
N ALA A 30 -9.67 -34.74 -3.81
CA ALA A 30 -10.57 -33.70 -3.29
C ALA A 30 -10.00 -32.97 -2.07
N LEU A 31 -9.22 -33.66 -1.22
CA LEU A 31 -8.59 -33.05 -0.05
C LEU A 31 -7.38 -32.19 -0.42
N SER A 32 -6.69 -32.49 -1.53
CA SER A 32 -5.56 -31.67 -2.00
C SER A 32 -5.99 -30.40 -2.74
N VAL A 33 -7.22 -30.32 -3.24
CA VAL A 33 -7.76 -29.09 -3.88
C VAL A 33 -8.27 -28.06 -2.84
N VAL A 34 -8.58 -28.52 -1.61
CA VAL A 34 -9.07 -27.62 -0.54
C VAL A 34 -7.93 -26.83 0.11
N LEU A 35 -6.64 -27.19 -0.07
CA LEU A 35 -5.51 -26.52 0.59
C LEU A 35 -4.90 -25.34 -0.20
N CYS A 36 -5.41 -24.98 -1.36
CA CYS A 36 -4.86 -23.88 -2.17
C CYS A 36 -5.82 -22.70 -2.42
N ALA A 37 -6.92 -22.61 -1.68
CA ALA A 37 -7.71 -21.39 -1.67
C ALA A 37 -7.04 -20.39 -0.69
N SER A 38 -5.91 -19.80 -1.08
CA SER A 38 -5.42 -18.60 -0.41
C SER A 38 -6.55 -17.58 -0.45
N PRO A 39 -6.91 -16.97 0.69
CA PRO A 39 -7.87 -15.88 0.69
C PRO A 39 -7.32 -14.77 -0.21
N VAL A 40 -7.99 -14.47 -1.31
CA VAL A 40 -7.72 -13.25 -2.07
C VAL A 40 -8.32 -12.12 -1.24
N PHE A 41 -7.49 -11.53 -0.39
CA PHE A 41 -7.80 -10.27 0.25
C PHE A 41 -7.58 -9.13 -0.77
N ALA A 42 -8.30 -8.02 -0.64
CA ALA A 42 -7.78 -6.75 -1.10
C ALA A 42 -6.34 -6.65 -0.57
N GLY A 43 -5.39 -6.25 -1.43
CA GLY A 43 -3.97 -6.37 -1.11
C GLY A 43 -3.58 -5.79 0.24
N ASP A 44 -2.60 -6.37 0.85
CA ASP A 44 -2.12 -5.96 2.17
C ASP A 44 -1.54 -4.53 2.15
N ARG A 45 -1.57 -3.89 3.31
CA ARG A 45 -1.00 -2.57 3.53
C ARG A 45 0.29 -2.70 4.32
N TYR A 46 1.34 -2.08 3.81
CA TYR A 46 2.67 -2.03 4.41
C TYR A 46 3.12 -0.59 4.63
N SER A 47 4.00 -0.36 5.58
CA SER A 47 4.53 0.98 5.85
C SER A 47 6.01 0.95 6.20
N LEU A 48 6.76 1.90 5.63
CA LEU A 48 8.11 2.28 6.01
C LEU A 48 8.07 3.72 6.50
N ILE A 49 8.25 3.93 7.80
CA ILE A 49 8.39 5.25 8.40
C ILE A 49 9.87 5.50 8.67
N VAL A 50 10.42 6.56 8.09
CA VAL A 50 11.82 6.93 8.27
C VAL A 50 11.89 8.32 8.87
N THR A 51 12.41 8.42 10.10
CA THR A 51 12.82 9.69 10.69
C THR A 51 14.33 9.85 10.54
N GLY A 52 14.73 10.91 9.84
CA GLY A 52 16.14 11.20 9.56
C GLY A 52 16.89 11.77 10.75
N ALA A 53 18.15 12.15 10.52
CA ALA A 53 18.96 12.88 11.49
C ALA A 53 18.30 14.20 11.86
N SER A 54 18.13 14.44 13.15
CA SER A 54 17.38 15.60 13.66
C SER A 54 18.21 16.89 13.69
N GLY A 55 19.50 16.77 13.91
CA GLY A 55 20.38 17.93 14.06
C GLY A 55 20.21 18.68 15.38
N GLY A 56 19.36 18.18 16.31
CA GLY A 56 19.22 18.77 17.66
C GLY A 56 17.95 18.32 18.39
N ASP A 57 17.95 18.45 19.71
CA ASP A 57 16.93 17.91 20.62
C ASP A 57 15.51 18.39 20.30
N THR A 58 15.34 19.64 19.92
CA THR A 58 14.01 20.19 19.57
C THR A 58 13.39 19.46 18.38
N TYR A 59 14.19 19.19 17.35
CA TYR A 59 13.73 18.44 16.18
C TYR A 59 13.54 16.96 16.51
N ALA A 60 14.46 16.38 17.27
CA ALA A 60 14.36 14.98 17.71
C ALA A 60 13.03 14.70 18.45
N GLN A 61 12.62 15.63 19.34
CA GLN A 61 11.34 15.53 20.04
C GLN A 61 10.13 15.58 19.09
N LYS A 62 10.12 16.54 18.17
CA LYS A 62 9.03 16.68 17.16
C LYS A 62 8.94 15.44 16.29
N TYR A 63 10.07 14.99 15.72
CA TYR A 63 10.10 13.82 14.83
C TYR A 63 9.67 12.54 15.56
N THR A 64 10.09 12.40 16.81
CA THR A 64 9.64 11.30 17.65
C THR A 64 8.14 11.35 17.89
N ALA A 65 7.58 12.52 18.19
CA ALA A 65 6.14 12.69 18.40
C ALA A 65 5.34 12.34 17.14
N TRP A 66 5.71 12.85 15.96
CA TRP A 66 5.03 12.58 14.70
C TRP A 66 5.15 11.11 14.26
N ARG A 67 6.36 10.54 14.38
CA ARG A 67 6.59 9.12 14.13
C ARG A 67 5.73 8.24 15.02
N THR A 68 5.73 8.51 16.33
CA THR A 68 4.94 7.73 17.32
C THR A 68 3.46 7.85 17.02
N ALA A 69 2.93 9.04 16.78
CA ALA A 69 1.54 9.24 16.44
C ALA A 69 1.14 8.45 15.18
N MET A 70 1.96 8.52 14.11
CA MET A 70 1.68 7.75 12.89
C MET A 70 1.75 6.24 13.13
N THR A 71 2.74 5.77 13.88
CA THR A 71 2.87 4.35 14.21
C THR A 71 1.67 3.85 15.03
N THR A 72 1.19 4.67 15.98
CA THR A 72 -0.03 4.38 16.77
C THR A 72 -1.25 4.29 15.84
N VAL A 73 -1.43 5.23 14.93
CA VAL A 73 -2.52 5.17 13.93
C VAL A 73 -2.46 3.87 13.15
N LEU A 74 -1.30 3.51 12.62
CA LEU A 74 -1.18 2.29 11.81
C LEU A 74 -1.44 1.01 12.63
N ARG A 75 -0.87 0.91 13.82
CA ARG A 75 -0.93 -0.33 14.62
C ARG A 75 -2.22 -0.45 15.42
N GLU A 76 -2.65 0.61 16.10
CA GLU A 76 -3.76 0.54 17.04
C GLU A 76 -5.11 0.88 16.40
N LYS A 77 -5.13 1.87 15.50
CA LYS A 77 -6.37 2.27 14.83
C LYS A 77 -6.65 1.45 13.57
N PHE A 78 -5.63 1.25 12.73
CA PHE A 78 -5.77 0.55 11.45
C PHE A 78 -5.38 -0.93 11.52
N HIS A 79 -4.94 -1.41 12.68
CA HIS A 79 -4.63 -2.81 12.96
C HIS A 79 -3.63 -3.46 11.99
N TYR A 80 -2.64 -2.69 11.54
CA TYR A 80 -1.55 -3.25 10.74
C TYR A 80 -0.83 -4.37 11.50
N PRO A 81 -0.57 -5.53 10.88
CA PRO A 81 0.29 -6.54 11.48
C PRO A 81 1.65 -5.94 11.87
N PRO A 82 2.24 -6.35 12.99
CA PRO A 82 3.51 -5.78 13.48
C PRO A 82 4.64 -5.81 12.44
N ASP A 83 4.71 -6.86 11.64
CA ASP A 83 5.72 -7.07 10.60
C ASP A 83 5.41 -6.32 9.29
N HIS A 84 4.24 -5.67 9.18
CA HIS A 84 3.89 -4.77 8.08
C HIS A 84 4.36 -3.32 8.31
N VAL A 85 4.80 -2.99 9.51
CA VAL A 85 5.24 -1.63 9.86
C VAL A 85 6.72 -1.64 10.24
N VAL A 86 7.56 -1.15 9.34
CA VAL A 86 8.99 -0.95 9.58
C VAL A 86 9.24 0.50 9.97
N VAL A 87 9.94 0.71 11.08
CA VAL A 87 10.26 2.04 11.60
C VAL A 87 11.77 2.21 11.69
N LEU A 88 12.27 3.23 11.02
CA LEU A 88 13.67 3.65 11.10
C LEU A 88 13.74 5.04 11.73
N ALA A 89 14.67 5.27 12.65
CA ALA A 89 14.84 6.54 13.33
C ALA A 89 16.30 6.86 13.61
N GLU A 90 16.58 8.08 14.08
CA GLU A 90 17.94 8.51 14.43
C GLU A 90 18.56 7.61 15.51
N THR A 91 17.75 7.18 16.46
CA THR A 91 18.19 6.29 17.57
C THR A 91 17.41 4.98 17.55
N GLU A 92 18.10 3.91 17.86
CA GLU A 92 17.53 2.58 18.02
C GLU A 92 16.58 2.51 19.22
N GLY A 93 15.54 1.65 19.13
CA GLY A 93 14.57 1.44 20.19
C GLY A 93 13.76 0.15 19.96
N ASP A 94 12.76 -0.08 20.80
CA ASP A 94 11.90 -1.25 20.66
C ASP A 94 11.11 -1.21 19.34
N GLY A 95 11.43 -2.16 18.45
CA GLY A 95 10.86 -2.21 17.10
C GLY A 95 11.28 -1.05 16.17
N VAL A 96 12.34 -0.31 16.52
CA VAL A 96 12.88 0.82 15.77
C VAL A 96 14.35 0.57 15.47
N GLN A 97 14.74 0.56 14.21
CA GLN A 97 16.14 0.44 13.75
C GLN A 97 16.70 1.81 13.40
N VAL A 98 18.04 1.92 13.37
CA VAL A 98 18.70 3.19 13.00
C VAL A 98 18.40 3.53 11.53
N ALA A 99 18.09 4.79 11.25
CA ALA A 99 17.77 5.30 9.92
C ALA A 99 19.07 5.52 9.10
N THR A 100 19.76 4.46 8.74
CA THR A 100 20.92 4.48 7.85
C THR A 100 20.53 4.12 6.42
N ARG A 101 21.38 4.47 5.47
CA ARG A 101 21.25 4.08 4.06
C ARG A 101 21.05 2.56 3.90
N GLU A 102 21.85 1.78 4.60
CA GLU A 102 21.84 0.31 4.54
C GLU A 102 20.52 -0.27 5.07
N ASN A 103 19.99 0.31 6.16
CA ASN A 103 18.73 -0.14 6.74
C ASN A 103 17.55 0.22 5.84
N VAL A 104 17.56 1.40 5.20
CA VAL A 104 16.56 1.77 4.18
C VAL A 104 16.60 0.80 3.00
N GLN A 105 17.79 0.53 2.47
CA GLN A 105 17.97 -0.39 1.34
C GLN A 105 17.50 -1.81 1.69
N ARG A 106 17.80 -2.28 2.90
CA ARG A 106 17.35 -3.59 3.39
C ARG A 106 15.84 -3.64 3.50
N ALA A 107 15.21 -2.66 4.15
CA ALA A 107 13.77 -2.60 4.32
C ALA A 107 13.02 -2.61 2.96
N LEU A 108 13.44 -1.76 2.03
CA LEU A 108 12.86 -1.73 0.68
C LEU A 108 13.12 -3.02 -0.11
N GLY A 109 14.32 -3.60 0.05
CA GLY A 109 14.65 -4.90 -0.54
C GLY A 109 13.78 -6.05 -0.01
N ASP A 110 13.41 -6.02 1.26
CA ASP A 110 12.53 -7.01 1.87
C ASP A 110 11.07 -6.79 1.46
N PHE A 111 10.59 -5.56 1.39
CA PHE A 111 9.28 -5.24 0.81
C PHE A 111 9.18 -5.69 -0.64
N ARG A 112 10.22 -5.46 -1.46
CA ARG A 112 10.25 -5.94 -2.85
C ARG A 112 10.02 -7.45 -2.97
N LYS A 113 10.53 -8.25 -2.01
CA LYS A 113 10.37 -9.72 -2.01
C LYS A 113 9.00 -10.17 -1.50
N ARG A 114 8.40 -9.40 -0.59
CA ARG A 114 7.16 -9.75 0.11
C ARG A 114 5.90 -9.28 -0.62
N LEU A 115 5.93 -8.06 -1.15
CA LEU A 115 4.77 -7.43 -1.74
C LEU A 115 4.40 -8.06 -3.07
N THR A 116 3.10 -8.09 -3.32
CA THR A 116 2.49 -8.47 -4.60
C THR A 116 1.99 -7.23 -5.36
N LYS A 117 1.49 -7.41 -6.57
CA LYS A 117 0.93 -6.31 -7.38
C LYS A 117 -0.34 -5.69 -6.79
N ASP A 118 -1.01 -6.39 -5.87
CA ASP A 118 -2.26 -5.97 -5.26
C ASP A 118 -2.03 -5.23 -3.92
N ASP A 119 -0.81 -5.26 -3.40
CA ASP A 119 -0.44 -4.64 -2.14
C ASP A 119 -0.11 -3.15 -2.27
N GLN A 120 -0.08 -2.47 -1.14
CA GLN A 120 0.28 -1.06 -1.07
C GLN A 120 1.36 -0.82 -0.02
N LEU A 121 2.38 -0.05 -0.38
CA LEU A 121 3.43 0.43 0.52
C LEU A 121 3.29 1.93 0.74
N LEU A 122 3.15 2.35 1.99
CA LEU A 122 3.38 3.73 2.43
C LEU A 122 4.86 3.90 2.78
N VAL A 123 5.52 4.88 2.16
CA VAL A 123 6.83 5.38 2.58
C VAL A 123 6.63 6.80 3.11
N LEU A 124 6.90 7.02 4.39
CA LEU A 124 6.78 8.32 5.04
C LEU A 124 8.14 8.78 5.53
N LEU A 125 8.62 9.89 4.98
CA LEU A 125 9.87 10.55 5.38
C LEU A 125 9.57 11.75 6.27
N ILE A 126 10.14 11.76 7.48
CA ILE A 126 10.05 12.84 8.47
C ILE A 126 11.49 13.26 8.80
N GLY A 127 11.81 14.53 8.68
CA GLY A 127 13.18 14.98 8.96
C GLY A 127 13.57 16.23 8.17
N HIS A 128 14.85 16.33 7.92
CA HIS A 128 15.42 17.37 7.08
C HIS A 128 15.71 16.87 5.66
N GLY A 129 15.49 17.73 4.70
CA GLY A 129 15.95 17.57 3.32
C GLY A 129 16.99 18.65 2.99
N THR A 130 17.93 18.31 2.14
CA THR A 130 18.98 19.23 1.66
C THR A 130 18.96 19.27 0.14
N SER A 131 18.86 20.49 -0.42
CA SER A 131 19.04 20.70 -1.86
C SER A 131 20.51 20.51 -2.23
N LEU A 132 20.75 19.85 -3.36
CA LEU A 132 22.08 19.78 -3.98
C LEU A 132 22.22 20.82 -5.08
N ASP A 133 21.29 20.76 -6.03
CA ASP A 133 21.07 21.75 -7.08
C ASP A 133 19.60 21.69 -7.51
N GLY A 134 19.16 22.53 -8.41
CA GLY A 134 17.72 22.70 -8.72
C GLY A 134 16.90 21.42 -8.96
N ASP A 135 17.52 20.35 -9.46
CA ASP A 135 16.84 19.11 -9.85
C ASP A 135 17.13 17.92 -8.93
N GLU A 136 17.97 18.09 -7.90
CA GLU A 136 18.31 17.03 -6.98
C GLU A 136 18.29 17.51 -5.53
N ALA A 137 17.78 16.65 -4.66
CA ALA A 137 17.79 16.85 -3.21
C ALA A 137 18.03 15.51 -2.52
N LYS A 138 18.35 15.56 -1.25
CA LYS A 138 18.58 14.36 -0.45
C LYS A 138 17.79 14.42 0.85
N PHE A 139 17.42 13.26 1.34
CA PHE A 139 16.87 13.03 2.67
C PHE A 139 18.02 12.73 3.63
N ASN A 140 18.10 13.49 4.72
CA ASN A 140 19.21 13.41 5.65
C ASN A 140 19.05 12.23 6.59
N LEU A 141 19.91 11.22 6.44
CA LEU A 141 19.96 10.01 7.25
C LEU A 141 21.04 10.08 8.34
N VAL A 142 21.09 9.07 9.17
CA VAL A 142 22.23 8.85 10.05
C VAL A 142 23.36 8.26 9.20
N GLY A 143 24.43 9.03 9.01
CA GLY A 143 25.53 8.71 8.10
C GLY A 143 25.28 9.22 6.66
N PRO A 144 25.62 8.44 5.61
CA PRO A 144 25.42 8.87 4.24
C PRO A 144 23.93 9.01 3.87
N ASP A 145 23.57 10.16 3.31
CA ASP A 145 22.22 10.48 2.87
C ASP A 145 21.81 9.69 1.59
N LEU A 146 20.52 9.67 1.31
CA LEU A 146 19.95 9.18 0.05
C LEU A 146 19.35 10.31 -0.76
N THR A 147 19.77 10.43 -2.03
CA THR A 147 19.20 11.40 -2.98
C THR A 147 17.82 10.98 -3.48
N ALA A 148 17.06 11.93 -4.03
CA ALA A 148 15.77 11.65 -4.63
C ALA A 148 15.87 10.61 -5.76
N SER A 149 16.95 10.69 -6.57
CA SER A 149 17.24 9.72 -7.62
C SER A 149 17.51 8.32 -7.05
N GLU A 150 18.27 8.21 -5.96
CA GLU A 150 18.54 6.91 -5.30
C GLU A 150 17.27 6.32 -4.67
N TRP A 151 16.42 7.15 -4.04
CA TRP A 151 15.12 6.72 -3.55
C TRP A 151 14.24 6.19 -4.69
N ALA A 152 14.22 6.88 -5.84
CA ALA A 152 13.46 6.45 -7.01
C ALA A 152 13.91 5.07 -7.50
N GLU A 153 15.21 4.80 -7.59
CA GLU A 153 15.73 3.48 -7.99
C GLU A 153 15.40 2.38 -6.96
N LEU A 154 15.42 2.69 -5.66
CA LEU A 154 15.05 1.73 -4.62
C LEU A 154 13.55 1.38 -4.63
N VAL A 155 12.71 2.38 -4.90
CA VAL A 155 11.25 2.22 -4.92
C VAL A 155 10.74 1.63 -6.24
N LYS A 156 11.43 1.89 -7.37
CA LYS A 156 11.03 1.46 -8.72
C LYS A 156 10.67 -0.03 -8.84
N PRO A 157 11.42 -0.97 -8.25
CA PRO A 157 11.12 -2.39 -8.36
C PRO A 157 10.05 -2.91 -7.39
N ILE A 158 9.49 -2.05 -6.53
CA ILE A 158 8.43 -2.45 -5.59
C ILE A 158 7.15 -2.72 -6.39
N PRO A 159 6.56 -3.92 -6.29
CA PRO A 159 5.30 -4.22 -6.94
C PRO A 159 4.14 -3.51 -6.23
N GLY A 160 3.02 -3.42 -6.91
CA GLY A 160 1.82 -2.81 -6.36
C GLY A 160 1.85 -1.28 -6.31
N ARG A 161 1.01 -0.71 -5.45
CA ARG A 161 0.92 0.74 -5.27
C ARG A 161 1.96 1.22 -4.27
N VAL A 162 2.63 2.32 -4.59
CA VAL A 162 3.47 3.02 -3.60
C VAL A 162 2.93 4.42 -3.37
N VAL A 163 2.64 4.72 -2.11
CA VAL A 163 2.36 6.04 -1.58
C VAL A 163 3.64 6.56 -0.96
N PHE A 164 4.24 7.57 -1.58
CA PHE A 164 5.49 8.16 -1.10
C PHE A 164 5.23 9.57 -0.59
N VAL A 165 5.44 9.79 0.68
CA VAL A 165 5.19 11.08 1.35
C VAL A 165 6.51 11.60 1.91
N ASN A 166 7.06 12.62 1.27
CA ASN A 166 8.24 13.34 1.75
C ASN A 166 7.80 14.64 2.41
N THR A 167 7.85 14.66 3.74
CA THR A 167 7.41 15.82 4.52
C THR A 167 8.51 16.82 4.83
N THR A 168 9.70 16.68 4.22
CA THR A 168 10.88 17.48 4.55
C THR A 168 10.98 18.78 3.72
N SER A 169 11.88 19.66 4.14
CA SER A 169 12.36 20.76 3.30
C SER A 169 12.98 20.23 2.00
N ALA A 170 13.11 21.08 0.99
CA ALA A 170 13.68 20.73 -0.32
C ALA A 170 13.11 19.46 -0.97
N SER A 171 11.86 19.06 -0.63
CA SER A 171 11.28 17.78 -1.04
C SER A 171 10.81 17.74 -2.51
N PHE A 172 10.66 18.87 -3.18
CA PHE A 172 10.14 18.96 -4.56
C PHE A 172 10.82 18.02 -5.56
N PRO A 173 12.16 17.84 -5.62
CA PRO A 173 12.81 16.93 -6.57
C PRO A 173 12.32 15.48 -6.44
N PHE A 174 11.94 15.05 -5.25
CA PHE A 174 11.39 13.71 -5.02
C PHE A 174 10.10 13.47 -5.82
N LEU A 175 9.22 14.46 -5.92
CA LEU A 175 7.99 14.33 -6.69
C LEU A 175 8.28 13.98 -8.15
N ARG A 176 9.21 14.68 -8.79
CA ARG A 176 9.59 14.44 -10.18
C ARG A 176 10.31 13.10 -10.38
N LYS A 177 11.23 12.75 -9.49
CA LYS A 177 12.06 11.53 -9.58
C LYS A 177 11.27 10.25 -9.31
N LEU A 178 10.29 10.32 -8.40
CA LEU A 178 9.48 9.18 -7.98
C LEU A 178 8.19 9.01 -8.81
N ALA A 179 7.85 10.01 -9.64
CA ALA A 179 6.67 9.94 -10.50
C ALA A 179 6.66 8.67 -11.36
N GLY A 180 5.50 8.08 -11.51
CA GLY A 180 5.33 6.88 -12.32
C GLY A 180 3.99 6.19 -12.10
N ARG A 181 3.67 5.26 -12.97
CA ARG A 181 2.42 4.49 -12.87
C ARG A 181 2.37 3.71 -11.54
N GLY A 182 1.22 3.76 -10.86
CA GLY A 182 1.03 3.10 -9.56
C GLY A 182 1.71 3.85 -8.40
N ARG A 183 2.10 5.11 -8.61
CA ARG A 183 2.69 5.97 -7.58
C ARG A 183 1.72 7.09 -7.22
N VAL A 184 1.64 7.38 -5.91
CA VAL A 184 1.07 8.61 -5.39
C VAL A 184 2.18 9.27 -4.58
N VAL A 185 2.62 10.45 -5.04
CA VAL A 185 3.77 11.15 -4.44
C VAL A 185 3.30 12.46 -3.85
N LEU A 186 3.58 12.66 -2.57
CA LEU A 186 3.35 13.91 -1.85
C LEU A 186 4.68 14.51 -1.40
N THR A 187 4.81 15.84 -1.56
CA THR A 187 5.95 16.60 -1.05
C THR A 187 5.46 17.81 -0.26
N ALA A 188 6.16 18.18 0.80
CA ALA A 188 5.82 19.34 1.62
C ALA A 188 6.18 20.67 0.96
N THR A 189 7.07 20.67 -0.04
CA THR A 189 7.57 21.88 -0.68
C THR A 189 7.44 21.81 -2.19
N ASP A 190 7.25 22.95 -2.83
CA ASP A 190 7.17 23.14 -4.29
C ASP A 190 8.52 23.58 -4.91
N SER A 191 9.55 23.69 -4.10
CA SER A 191 10.87 24.15 -4.51
C SER A 191 11.98 23.42 -3.75
N SER A 192 13.08 23.13 -4.44
CA SER A 192 14.33 22.67 -3.82
C SER A 192 15.04 23.76 -3.02
N ALA A 193 14.70 25.03 -3.26
CA ALA A 193 15.28 26.18 -2.54
C ALA A 193 14.66 26.39 -1.15
N GLN A 194 13.52 25.77 -0.85
CA GLN A 194 12.90 25.84 0.47
C GLN A 194 13.66 24.93 1.44
N GLN A 195 14.40 25.53 2.37
CA GLN A 195 15.28 24.84 3.31
C GLN A 195 14.84 24.99 4.79
N PHE A 196 13.73 25.69 5.04
CA PHE A 196 13.21 25.85 6.40
C PHE A 196 12.52 24.57 6.86
N GLU A 197 12.46 24.37 8.19
CA GLU A 197 11.67 23.31 8.78
C GLU A 197 10.22 23.39 8.29
N THR A 198 9.65 22.24 7.97
CA THR A 198 8.26 22.12 7.55
C THR A 198 7.34 21.80 8.74
N VAL A 199 6.11 22.31 8.70
CA VAL A 199 5.04 21.94 9.65
C VAL A 199 4.05 20.95 9.03
N PHE A 200 4.18 20.66 7.75
CA PHE A 200 3.34 19.71 7.03
C PHE A 200 3.24 18.34 7.71
N PRO A 201 4.33 17.73 8.24
CA PRO A 201 4.24 16.41 8.88
C PRO A 201 3.27 16.36 10.06
N GLU A 202 3.20 17.44 10.86
CA GLU A 202 2.27 17.52 11.98
C GLU A 202 0.81 17.36 11.52
N TYR A 203 0.42 18.12 10.52
CA TYR A 203 -0.94 18.13 10.01
C TYR A 203 -1.26 16.88 9.19
N PHE A 204 -0.30 16.34 8.44
CA PHE A 204 -0.47 15.11 7.69
C PHE A 204 -0.76 13.92 8.62
N VAL A 205 0.01 13.79 9.70
CA VAL A 205 -0.21 12.73 10.69
C VAL A 205 -1.55 12.94 11.42
N LYS A 206 -1.86 14.18 11.83
CA LYS A 206 -3.14 14.52 12.47
C LYS A 206 -4.34 14.17 11.62
N ALA A 207 -4.27 14.22 10.30
CA ALA A 207 -5.40 13.96 9.42
C ALA A 207 -6.03 12.58 9.67
N PHE A 208 -5.24 11.59 10.03
CA PHE A 208 -5.72 10.22 10.25
C PHE A 208 -6.37 9.98 11.63
N ASP A 209 -6.28 10.96 12.52
CA ASP A 209 -6.92 10.90 13.86
C ASP A 209 -7.91 12.06 14.10
N ALA A 210 -7.90 13.07 13.26
CA ALA A 210 -8.72 14.27 13.41
C ALA A 210 -10.17 14.04 12.96
N GLN A 211 -11.12 14.48 13.79
CA GLN A 211 -12.50 14.64 13.35
C GLN A 211 -12.55 15.78 12.32
N GLY A 212 -12.95 15.55 11.10
CA GLY A 212 -13.10 16.56 10.06
C GLY A 212 -12.10 16.47 8.92
N ALA A 213 -11.18 15.51 8.95
CA ALA A 213 -10.40 15.16 7.78
C ALA A 213 -11.22 14.34 6.77
N ASP A 214 -12.11 13.46 7.23
CA ASP A 214 -13.08 12.73 6.40
C ASP A 214 -14.21 13.70 5.96
N VAL A 215 -13.99 14.36 4.83
CA VAL A 215 -14.88 15.41 4.32
C VAL A 215 -16.11 14.82 3.64
N ASP A 216 -15.96 13.72 2.93
CA ASP A 216 -17.03 13.02 2.21
C ASP A 216 -17.87 12.10 3.11
N LYS A 217 -17.45 11.97 4.38
CA LYS A 217 -18.09 11.12 5.41
C LYS A 217 -18.18 9.64 5.02
N SER A 218 -17.17 9.17 4.31
CA SER A 218 -17.02 7.74 3.95
C SER A 218 -16.69 6.85 5.15
N GLY A 219 -16.28 7.45 6.26
CA GLY A 219 -15.78 6.78 7.46
C GLY A 219 -14.27 6.50 7.40
N ARG A 220 -13.60 6.88 6.32
CA ARG A 220 -12.17 6.68 6.09
C ARG A 220 -11.54 7.98 5.56
N VAL A 221 -10.27 8.19 5.85
CA VAL A 221 -9.53 9.33 5.31
C VAL A 221 -8.71 8.88 4.10
N SER A 222 -9.06 9.38 2.92
CA SER A 222 -8.29 9.19 1.70
C SER A 222 -6.99 10.00 1.71
N LEU A 223 -6.04 9.67 0.83
CA LEU A 223 -4.82 10.46 0.71
C LEU A 223 -5.08 11.89 0.25
N TRP A 224 -6.09 12.10 -0.60
CA TRP A 224 -6.50 13.44 -1.00
C TRP A 224 -7.01 14.27 0.19
N GLU A 225 -7.81 13.68 1.04
CA GLU A 225 -8.33 14.34 2.23
C GLU A 225 -7.23 14.64 3.25
N ALA A 226 -6.32 13.68 3.48
CA ALA A 226 -5.15 13.90 4.33
C ALA A 226 -4.25 15.03 3.80
N PHE A 227 -4.01 15.06 2.49
CA PHE A 227 -3.26 16.11 1.82
C PHE A 227 -3.97 17.47 1.93
N SER A 228 -5.29 17.50 1.72
CA SER A 228 -6.11 18.72 1.82
C SER A 228 -6.13 19.27 3.23
N PHE A 229 -6.33 18.40 4.22
CA PHE A 229 -6.29 18.75 5.64
C PHE A 229 -4.93 19.30 6.06
N ALA A 230 -3.85 18.63 5.65
CA ALA A 230 -2.50 19.07 5.96
C ALA A 230 -2.18 20.42 5.31
N SER A 231 -2.53 20.61 4.04
CA SER A 231 -2.30 21.88 3.32
C SER A 231 -3.08 23.03 3.94
N ALA A 232 -4.31 22.81 4.41
CA ALA A 232 -5.10 23.81 5.13
C ALA A 232 -4.46 24.13 6.50
N GLY A 233 -4.01 23.12 7.22
CA GLY A 233 -3.33 23.29 8.51
C GLY A 233 -2.05 24.10 8.40
N VAL A 234 -1.21 23.81 7.40
CA VAL A 234 0.01 24.58 7.09
C VAL A 234 -0.33 26.05 6.86
N ARG A 235 -1.32 26.33 6.02
CA ARG A 235 -1.75 27.70 5.73
C ARG A 235 -2.23 28.42 6.99
N ALA A 236 -3.09 27.79 7.78
CA ALA A 236 -3.57 28.36 9.03
C ALA A 236 -2.44 28.65 10.03
N TRP A 237 -1.41 27.78 10.07
CA TRP A 237 -0.26 28.01 10.92
C TRP A 237 0.52 29.27 10.54
N PHE A 238 0.79 29.48 9.23
CA PHE A 238 1.47 30.70 8.76
C PHE A 238 0.63 31.95 8.97
N GLU A 239 -0.67 31.89 8.74
CA GLU A 239 -1.62 32.98 9.01
C GLU A 239 -1.61 33.38 10.50
N GLN A 240 -1.64 32.41 11.42
CA GLN A 240 -1.54 32.66 12.86
C GLN A 240 -0.21 33.32 13.27
N LYS A 241 0.87 33.00 12.56
CA LYS A 241 2.18 33.61 12.77
C LYS A 241 2.32 34.99 12.12
N GLY A 242 1.39 35.42 11.28
CA GLY A 242 1.46 36.63 10.51
C GLY A 242 2.61 36.64 9.49
N THR A 243 2.99 35.46 8.98
CA THR A 243 4.09 35.28 8.03
C THR A 243 3.59 34.72 6.73
N LEU A 244 4.31 34.94 5.64
CA LEU A 244 4.00 34.32 4.35
C LEU A 244 4.35 32.82 4.38
N PRO A 245 3.52 31.95 3.80
CA PRO A 245 3.83 30.54 3.70
C PRO A 245 5.12 30.30 2.91
N THR A 246 6.05 29.57 3.50
CA THR A 246 7.26 29.08 2.83
C THR A 246 7.13 27.64 2.38
N GLU A 247 6.07 26.96 2.84
CA GLU A 247 5.73 25.60 2.44
C GLU A 247 4.53 25.60 1.51
N ARG A 248 4.65 24.85 0.41
CA ARG A 248 3.56 24.59 -0.54
C ARG A 248 3.61 23.13 -0.90
N ALA A 249 2.73 22.37 -0.26
CA ALA A 249 2.68 20.94 -0.48
C ALA A 249 2.11 20.60 -1.86
N LEU A 250 2.69 19.62 -2.50
CA LEU A 250 2.31 19.14 -3.83
C LEU A 250 1.96 17.65 -3.81
N LEU A 251 1.05 17.28 -4.68
CA LEU A 251 0.67 15.88 -4.94
C LEU A 251 0.78 15.60 -6.44
N ASP A 252 1.38 14.44 -6.79
CA ASP A 252 1.26 13.80 -8.11
C ASP A 252 0.74 12.36 -7.92
N ASP A 253 -0.42 12.10 -8.48
CA ASP A 253 -1.04 10.77 -8.53
C ASP A 253 -1.28 10.30 -9.97
N THR A 254 -0.80 11.07 -10.93
CA THR A 254 -0.87 10.78 -12.35
C THR A 254 0.36 10.05 -12.87
N GLY A 255 1.48 10.19 -12.16
CA GLY A 255 2.77 9.69 -12.59
C GLY A 255 3.47 10.55 -13.62
N ALA A 256 2.97 11.77 -13.87
CA ALA A 256 3.54 12.70 -14.85
C ALA A 256 4.71 13.54 -14.29
N GLY A 257 4.96 13.51 -12.98
CA GLY A 257 5.95 14.34 -12.32
C GLY A 257 5.55 15.80 -12.23
N ILE A 258 4.26 16.09 -12.31
CA ILE A 258 3.68 17.42 -12.22
C ILE A 258 2.90 17.53 -10.93
N GLY A 259 3.45 18.26 -9.98
CA GLY A 259 2.81 18.48 -8.68
C GLY A 259 1.61 19.43 -8.76
N ARG A 260 0.57 19.14 -8.00
CA ARG A 260 -0.65 19.94 -7.89
C ARG A 260 -0.86 20.34 -6.44
N GLU A 261 -1.28 21.59 -6.23
CA GLU A 261 -1.74 22.09 -4.94
C GLU A 261 -3.25 21.86 -4.80
N VAL A 262 -3.73 21.67 -3.57
CA VAL A 262 -5.20 21.53 -3.29
C VAL A 262 -6.02 22.72 -3.80
N GLN A 263 -5.42 23.92 -3.84
CA GLN A 263 -6.16 25.16 -4.16
C GLN A 263 -6.48 25.33 -5.63
N ASN A 264 -5.77 24.62 -6.49
CA ASN A 264 -5.96 24.67 -7.95
C ASN A 264 -6.26 23.28 -8.51
N PRO A 265 -7.25 22.53 -7.97
CA PRO A 265 -7.54 21.21 -8.46
C PRO A 265 -8.15 21.31 -9.85
N SER A 266 -7.54 20.69 -10.86
CA SER A 266 -8.22 20.35 -12.09
C SER A 266 -9.17 19.17 -11.85
N SER A 267 -10.06 18.86 -12.79
CA SER A 267 -10.98 17.71 -12.65
C SER A 267 -10.25 16.36 -12.49
N THR A 268 -8.99 16.28 -12.92
CA THR A 268 -8.14 15.09 -12.86
C THR A 268 -7.23 15.04 -11.65
N ASP A 269 -7.05 16.16 -10.95
CA ASP A 269 -6.14 16.26 -9.82
C ASP A 269 -6.65 15.47 -8.62
N GLY A 270 -5.79 14.65 -8.05
CA GLY A 270 -6.11 13.85 -6.88
C GLY A 270 -7.12 12.73 -7.12
N ALA A 271 -7.44 12.40 -8.38
CA ALA A 271 -8.43 11.38 -8.69
C ALA A 271 -8.04 10.01 -8.11
N VAL A 272 -6.77 9.60 -8.25
CA VAL A 272 -6.27 8.36 -7.67
C VAL A 272 -6.10 8.51 -6.15
N ALA A 273 -5.64 9.67 -5.66
CA ALA A 273 -5.47 9.92 -4.24
C ALA A 273 -6.81 9.90 -3.46
N ARG A 274 -7.94 10.28 -4.11
CA ARG A 274 -9.31 10.21 -3.52
C ARG A 274 -9.78 8.78 -3.24
N VAL A 275 -9.30 7.81 -4.01
CA VAL A 275 -9.63 6.38 -3.86
C VAL A 275 -8.47 5.57 -3.29
N THR A 276 -7.43 6.23 -2.80
CA THR A 276 -6.29 5.59 -2.15
C THR A 276 -6.35 5.85 -0.64
N TYR A 277 -6.43 4.77 0.12
CA TYR A 277 -6.49 4.78 1.57
C TYR A 277 -5.27 4.08 2.15
N ILE A 278 -4.69 4.62 3.22
CA ILE A 278 -3.69 3.89 4.00
C ILE A 278 -4.36 2.94 4.99
N GLU A 279 -5.59 3.22 5.41
CA GLU A 279 -6.37 2.28 6.19
C GLU A 279 -6.67 1.02 5.37
N PRO A 280 -6.44 -0.20 5.90
CA PRO A 280 -6.82 -1.44 5.23
C PRO A 280 -8.33 -1.49 4.96
N ASP A 281 -8.69 -2.16 3.88
CA ASP A 281 -10.10 -2.37 3.59
C ASP A 281 -10.73 -3.27 4.67
N ALA A 282 -11.98 -2.99 5.02
CA ALA A 282 -12.70 -3.81 5.98
C ALA A 282 -12.75 -5.28 5.51
N PRO A 283 -12.60 -6.25 6.41
CA PRO A 283 -12.73 -7.65 6.05
C PRO A 283 -14.08 -7.91 5.38
N LEU A 284 -14.05 -8.54 4.20
CA LEU A 284 -15.27 -8.92 3.50
C LEU A 284 -16.05 -9.94 4.34
N ALA A 285 -17.33 -9.70 4.56
CA ALA A 285 -18.24 -10.70 5.10
C ALA A 285 -18.41 -11.83 4.05
N LEU A 286 -17.73 -12.95 4.29
CA LEU A 286 -17.70 -14.05 3.36
C LEU A 286 -18.76 -15.09 3.74
N PRO A 287 -19.50 -15.64 2.75
CA PRO A 287 -20.35 -16.81 2.94
C PRO A 287 -19.54 -18.03 3.43
N ALA A 288 -20.19 -18.95 4.14
CA ALA A 288 -19.57 -20.21 4.56
C ALA A 288 -19.18 -21.12 3.39
N ASP A 289 -19.92 -21.05 2.28
CA ASP A 289 -19.61 -21.79 1.06
C ASP A 289 -18.36 -21.18 0.37
N ALA A 290 -17.36 -22.03 0.17
CA ALA A 290 -16.07 -21.61 -0.38
C ALA A 290 -16.18 -21.06 -1.82
N ALA A 291 -17.10 -21.59 -2.64
CA ALA A 291 -17.29 -21.13 -4.01
C ALA A 291 -18.00 -19.77 -4.04
N GLN A 292 -19.00 -19.56 -3.18
CA GLN A 292 -19.63 -18.26 -3.02
C GLN A 292 -18.64 -17.23 -2.44
N ALA A 293 -17.85 -17.61 -1.44
CA ALA A 293 -16.81 -16.75 -0.87
C ALA A 293 -15.80 -16.30 -1.94
N ALA A 294 -15.39 -17.19 -2.84
CA ALA A 294 -14.50 -16.84 -3.96
C ALA A 294 -15.16 -15.82 -4.92
N LEU A 295 -16.43 -15.97 -5.22
CA LEU A 295 -17.18 -15.04 -6.07
C LEU A 295 -17.33 -13.66 -5.40
N VAL A 296 -17.62 -13.61 -4.09
CA VAL A 296 -17.71 -12.36 -3.34
C VAL A 296 -16.37 -11.62 -3.35
N ARG A 297 -15.26 -12.31 -3.12
CA ARG A 297 -13.91 -11.73 -3.20
C ARG A 297 -13.61 -11.19 -4.59
N ARG A 298 -13.84 -11.99 -5.63
CA ARG A 298 -13.59 -11.58 -7.01
C ARG A 298 -14.41 -10.35 -7.40
N ARG A 299 -15.65 -10.28 -6.94
CA ARG A 299 -16.50 -9.12 -7.16
C ARG A 299 -15.93 -7.87 -6.50
N ALA A 300 -15.50 -7.94 -5.23
CA ALA A 300 -14.91 -6.82 -4.51
C ALA A 300 -13.61 -6.32 -5.18
N GLU A 301 -12.77 -7.25 -5.67
CA GLU A 301 -11.56 -6.92 -6.44
C GLU A 301 -11.90 -6.14 -7.72
N LEU A 302 -12.90 -6.60 -8.47
CA LEU A 302 -13.33 -5.92 -9.71
C LEU A 302 -13.98 -4.56 -9.43
N GLU A 303 -14.74 -4.43 -8.35
CA GLU A 303 -15.32 -3.16 -7.91
C GLU A 303 -14.21 -2.16 -7.54
N SER A 304 -13.14 -2.59 -6.87
CA SER A 304 -11.96 -1.75 -6.60
C SER A 304 -11.25 -1.33 -7.89
N GLN A 305 -11.05 -2.25 -8.84
CA GLN A 305 -10.46 -1.94 -10.15
C GLN A 305 -11.33 -0.97 -10.95
N LEU A 306 -12.65 -1.07 -10.83
CA LEU A 306 -13.60 -0.17 -11.49
C LEU A 306 -13.48 1.26 -10.94
N GLU A 307 -13.41 1.44 -9.62
CA GLU A 307 -13.22 2.76 -9.02
C GLU A 307 -11.86 3.37 -9.41
N GLU A 308 -10.81 2.55 -9.45
CA GLU A 308 -9.50 3.00 -9.92
C GLU A 308 -9.50 3.38 -11.41
N LEU A 309 -10.20 2.62 -12.26
CA LEU A 309 -10.36 2.96 -13.67
C LEU A 309 -11.13 4.27 -13.85
N LYS A 310 -12.23 4.46 -13.11
CA LYS A 310 -13.00 5.72 -13.14
C LYS A 310 -12.13 6.92 -12.73
N ALA A 311 -11.31 6.76 -11.70
CA ALA A 311 -10.39 7.81 -11.26
C ALA A 311 -9.38 8.21 -12.36
N ARG A 312 -9.00 7.28 -13.24
CA ARG A 312 -8.05 7.53 -14.33
C ARG A 312 -8.70 7.92 -15.65
N LYS A 313 -10.01 8.09 -15.74
CA LYS A 313 -10.73 8.33 -16.99
C LYS A 313 -10.08 9.40 -17.87
N GLU A 314 -9.76 10.55 -17.28
CA GLU A 314 -9.17 11.70 -17.99
C GLU A 314 -7.67 11.50 -18.34
N GLN A 315 -7.05 10.44 -17.84
CA GLN A 315 -5.64 10.12 -18.05
C GLN A 315 -5.44 9.05 -19.13
N MET A 316 -6.53 8.58 -19.75
CA MET A 316 -6.53 7.46 -20.70
C MET A 316 -7.18 7.88 -22.03
N PRO A 317 -6.77 7.27 -23.15
CA PRO A 317 -7.53 7.39 -24.39
C PRO A 317 -8.97 6.89 -24.19
N PRO A 318 -10.00 7.60 -24.70
CA PRO A 318 -11.41 7.25 -24.51
C PRO A 318 -11.74 5.81 -24.89
N ASP A 319 -11.26 5.36 -26.05
CA ASP A 319 -11.52 4.00 -26.54
C ASP A 319 -10.93 2.92 -25.62
N GLN A 320 -9.77 3.19 -25.03
CA GLN A 320 -9.15 2.27 -24.06
C GLN A 320 -9.93 2.25 -22.76
N TYR A 321 -10.37 3.43 -22.28
CA TYR A 321 -11.20 3.54 -21.07
C TYR A 321 -12.51 2.77 -21.24
N ASP A 322 -13.21 2.98 -22.35
CA ASP A 322 -14.51 2.34 -22.62
C ASP A 322 -14.37 0.81 -22.71
N ALA A 323 -13.31 0.31 -23.36
CA ALA A 323 -13.06 -1.12 -23.47
C ALA A 323 -12.74 -1.77 -22.10
N GLU A 324 -11.92 -1.12 -21.27
CA GLU A 324 -11.60 -1.60 -19.92
C GLU A 324 -12.84 -1.52 -19.00
N LEU A 325 -13.64 -0.46 -19.11
CA LEU A 325 -14.88 -0.26 -18.37
C LEU A 325 -15.90 -1.36 -18.69
N GLU A 326 -16.15 -1.61 -19.97
CA GLU A 326 -17.08 -2.65 -20.40
C GLU A 326 -16.66 -4.03 -19.87
N LYS A 327 -15.38 -4.38 -19.97
CA LYS A 327 -14.84 -5.64 -19.47
C LYS A 327 -15.09 -5.84 -17.99
N LEU A 328 -14.82 -4.81 -17.18
CA LEU A 328 -15.03 -4.87 -15.71
C LEU A 328 -16.52 -5.00 -15.38
N LEU A 329 -17.37 -4.18 -15.99
CA LEU A 329 -18.82 -4.19 -15.73
C LEU A 329 -19.47 -5.52 -16.12
N VAL A 330 -19.08 -6.11 -17.25
CA VAL A 330 -19.58 -7.43 -17.68
C VAL A 330 -19.17 -8.52 -16.70
N GLU A 331 -17.94 -8.51 -16.22
CA GLU A 331 -17.46 -9.51 -15.26
C GLU A 331 -18.15 -9.35 -13.89
N ILE A 332 -18.31 -8.13 -13.39
CA ILE A 332 -19.06 -7.83 -12.15
C ILE A 332 -20.53 -8.31 -12.28
N ALA A 333 -21.18 -8.01 -13.41
CA ALA A 333 -22.56 -8.42 -13.64
C ALA A 333 -22.72 -9.95 -13.69
N ARG A 334 -21.77 -10.66 -14.34
CA ARG A 334 -21.74 -12.12 -14.41
C ARG A 334 -21.61 -12.75 -13.01
N ILE A 335 -20.68 -12.25 -12.18
CA ILE A 335 -20.52 -12.71 -10.80
C ILE A 335 -21.77 -12.40 -9.97
N GLY A 336 -22.36 -11.22 -10.12
CA GLY A 336 -23.61 -10.88 -9.45
C GLY A 336 -24.77 -11.80 -9.81
N ALA A 337 -24.86 -12.24 -11.05
CA ALA A 337 -25.84 -13.25 -11.47
C ALA A 337 -25.59 -14.63 -10.81
N GLN A 338 -24.33 -15.08 -10.76
CA GLN A 338 -23.95 -16.35 -10.13
C GLN A 338 -24.21 -16.36 -8.62
N LEU A 339 -24.00 -15.25 -7.93
CA LEU A 339 -24.30 -15.12 -6.51
C LEU A 339 -25.82 -15.21 -6.22
N ARG A 340 -26.66 -14.60 -7.09
CA ARG A 340 -28.14 -14.68 -6.94
C ARG A 340 -28.73 -16.05 -7.21
N THR A 341 -28.13 -16.85 -8.11
CA THR A 341 -28.65 -18.20 -8.44
C THR A 341 -28.29 -19.25 -7.40
N LYS A 342 -27.40 -18.96 -6.47
CA LYS A 342 -26.95 -19.86 -5.41
C LYS A 342 -27.43 -19.45 -4.00
N SER A 343 -28.15 -18.33 -3.89
CA SER A 343 -28.90 -17.90 -2.70
C SER A 343 -30.30 -18.49 -2.72
#